data_981443fcad6851292ebd7157b3bf1bd7
#
_entry.id   981443fcad6851292ebd7157b3bf1bd7
#
_cell.length_a   1.000
_cell.length_b   1.000
_cell.length_c   1.000
_cell.angle_alpha   90.00
_cell.angle_beta   90.00
_cell.angle_gamma   90.00
#
_symmetry.space_group_name_H-M   'P 1'
#
loop_
_entity.id
_entity.type
_entity.pdbx_description
1 polymer ?
#
loop_
_entity_poly.entity_id
_entity_poly.type
_entity_poly.pdbx_seq_one_letter_code
_entity_poly.pdbx_strand_id
1 'polypeptide(L)'
;GNGAAPVSGTSLWVRDGEIAGIGNQDNFKVSTDAVVIDATGKTVMPGLIDSHLHSTFDDVQSNDELFFHRDSVMSALVTTQNLVKILRSGVTSFVDPDTAHGIGPAIRNAIEAGVIQGPRMKTGVQALLTAVGGTAGHLIPDKGTVGYAQIVNSVDEVIMWTRRHIKYGADWIKLHATGSL
;
A
#
# COMPACT_ATOMS: atom_id res chain seq x y z
N GLY A 1 -9.71 11.32 12.25
CA GLY A 1 -10.22 12.16 13.32
C GLY A 1 -11.19 13.20 12.78
N ASN A 2 -12.03 13.69 13.66
CA ASN A 2 -13.04 14.71 13.36
C ASN A 2 -12.56 16.15 13.64
N GLY A 3 -11.26 16.33 13.92
CA GLY A 3 -10.67 17.64 14.27
C GLY A 3 -10.95 18.10 15.71
N ALA A 4 -11.61 17.28 16.55
CA ALA A 4 -11.83 17.60 17.94
C ALA A 4 -10.53 17.50 18.76
N ALA A 5 -10.49 18.21 19.90
CA ALA A 5 -9.38 18.15 20.84
C ALA A 5 -9.22 16.71 21.40
N PRO A 6 -7.98 16.29 21.72
CA PRO A 6 -7.75 15.01 22.38
C PRO A 6 -8.50 14.91 23.72
N VAL A 7 -9.02 13.72 24.02
CA VAL A 7 -9.67 13.42 25.30
C VAL A 7 -8.64 12.75 26.20
N SER A 8 -8.43 13.29 27.40
CA SER A 8 -7.49 12.78 28.40
C SER A 8 -8.16 11.86 29.41
N GLY A 9 -7.38 10.97 30.06
CA GLY A 9 -7.84 10.11 31.15
C GLY A 9 -8.90 9.09 30.72
N THR A 10 -8.77 8.57 29.49
CA THR A 10 -9.77 7.74 28.84
C THR A 10 -9.17 6.37 28.51
N SER A 11 -9.96 5.33 28.65
CA SER A 11 -9.66 3.98 28.18
C SER A 11 -10.41 3.67 26.90
N LEU A 12 -9.80 2.84 26.06
CA LEU A 12 -10.38 2.32 24.82
C LEU A 12 -10.63 0.82 25.00
N TRP A 13 -11.86 0.39 24.77
CA TRP A 13 -12.22 -1.02 24.77
C TRP A 13 -12.46 -1.50 23.34
N VAL A 14 -11.69 -2.51 22.95
CA VAL A 14 -11.80 -3.17 21.64
C VAL A 14 -12.32 -4.58 21.83
N ARG A 15 -13.30 -4.98 21.04
CA ARG A 15 -13.85 -6.32 21.00
C ARG A 15 -14.17 -6.70 19.56
N ASP A 16 -13.78 -7.90 19.15
CA ASP A 16 -14.03 -8.45 17.79
C ASP A 16 -13.53 -7.55 16.66
N GLY A 17 -12.40 -6.85 16.91
CA GLY A 17 -11.80 -5.93 15.94
C GLY A 17 -12.46 -4.56 15.85
N GLU A 18 -13.46 -4.27 16.70
CA GLU A 18 -14.19 -3.01 16.70
C GLU A 18 -14.01 -2.26 18.03
N ILE A 19 -14.13 -0.93 18.00
CA ILE A 19 -14.15 -0.09 19.18
C ILE A 19 -15.52 -0.25 19.86
N ALA A 20 -15.57 -1.03 20.93
CA ALA A 20 -16.79 -1.27 21.70
C ALA A 20 -17.10 -0.15 22.70
N GLY A 21 -16.11 0.64 23.11
CA GLY A 21 -16.31 1.77 24.00
C GLY A 21 -15.09 2.64 24.20
N ILE A 22 -15.34 3.91 24.51
CA ILE A 22 -14.34 4.91 24.92
C ILE A 22 -14.86 5.59 26.17
N GLY A 23 -14.06 5.65 27.24
CA GLY A 23 -14.47 6.27 28.50
C GLY A 23 -13.69 5.77 29.70
N ASN A 24 -14.26 5.94 30.92
CA ASN A 24 -13.66 5.38 32.11
C ASN A 24 -13.70 3.84 32.04
N GLN A 25 -12.57 3.19 32.34
CA GLN A 25 -12.44 1.72 32.31
C GLN A 25 -13.47 1.02 33.24
N ASP A 26 -13.86 1.64 34.36
CA ASP A 26 -14.82 1.08 35.32
C ASP A 26 -16.21 0.88 34.69
N ASN A 27 -16.49 1.59 33.60
CA ASN A 27 -17.75 1.45 32.86
C ASN A 27 -17.76 0.27 31.87
N PHE A 28 -16.63 -0.42 31.71
CA PHE A 28 -16.51 -1.52 30.75
C PHE A 28 -16.62 -2.87 31.47
N LYS A 29 -17.51 -3.73 31.00
CA LYS A 29 -17.55 -5.14 31.41
C LYS A 29 -16.54 -5.92 30.55
N VAL A 30 -15.28 -5.85 30.93
CA VAL A 30 -14.20 -6.50 30.23
C VAL A 30 -14.04 -7.92 30.76
N SER A 31 -13.81 -8.89 29.86
CA SER A 31 -13.54 -10.28 30.23
C SER A 31 -12.22 -10.38 31.03
N THR A 32 -12.12 -11.36 31.92
CA THR A 32 -10.92 -11.60 32.76
C THR A 32 -9.70 -12.05 31.94
N ASP A 33 -9.90 -12.52 30.73
CA ASP A 33 -8.87 -12.95 29.77
C ASP A 33 -8.50 -11.85 28.76
N ALA A 34 -9.04 -10.64 28.90
CA ALA A 34 -8.71 -9.53 28.03
C ALA A 34 -7.25 -9.09 28.18
N VAL A 35 -6.61 -8.81 27.06
CA VAL A 35 -5.27 -8.23 27.03
C VAL A 35 -5.37 -6.74 27.38
N VAL A 36 -4.71 -6.34 28.47
CA VAL A 36 -4.65 -4.94 28.90
C VAL A 36 -3.33 -4.33 28.44
N ILE A 37 -3.40 -3.22 27.71
CA ILE A 37 -2.25 -2.45 27.27
C ILE A 37 -2.21 -1.14 28.05
N ASP A 38 -1.17 -0.94 28.86
CA ASP A 38 -0.94 0.33 29.55
C ASP A 38 -0.47 1.40 28.55
N ALA A 39 -1.33 2.39 28.33
CA ALA A 39 -1.06 3.54 27.46
C ALA A 39 -0.83 4.84 28.25
N THR A 40 -0.50 4.73 29.57
CA THR A 40 -0.22 5.90 30.42
C THR A 40 0.88 6.77 29.79
N GLY A 41 0.61 8.07 29.68
CA GLY A 41 1.52 9.04 29.06
C GLY A 41 1.62 8.95 27.53
N LYS A 42 0.79 8.12 26.88
CA LYS A 42 0.75 7.97 25.42
C LYS A 42 -0.56 8.51 24.86
N THR A 43 -0.57 8.73 23.56
CA THR A 43 -1.79 9.09 22.80
C THR A 43 -2.18 7.93 21.91
N VAL A 44 -3.43 7.50 22.01
CA VAL A 44 -4.03 6.55 21.07
C VAL A 44 -4.71 7.33 19.96
N MET A 45 -4.39 7.00 18.72
CA MET A 45 -4.93 7.65 17.54
C MET A 45 -5.29 6.59 16.48
N PRO A 46 -6.16 6.90 15.51
CA PRO A 46 -6.34 6.04 14.33
C PRO A 46 -5.01 5.79 13.63
N GLY A 47 -4.86 4.60 13.06
CA GLY A 47 -3.69 4.30 12.23
C GLY A 47 -3.58 5.26 11.05
N LEU A 48 -2.36 5.58 10.65
CA LEU A 48 -2.09 6.45 9.51
C LEU A 48 -2.55 5.79 8.22
N ILE A 49 -2.94 6.63 7.26
CA ILE A 49 -3.27 6.20 5.89
C ILE A 49 -2.30 6.91 4.96
N ASP A 50 -1.51 6.12 4.22
CA ASP A 50 -0.65 6.64 3.17
C ASP A 50 -1.39 6.55 1.83
N SER A 51 -1.64 7.70 1.20
CA SER A 51 -2.39 7.77 -0.05
C SER A 51 -1.55 7.53 -1.31
N HIS A 52 -0.23 7.38 -1.18
CA HIS A 52 0.67 7.16 -2.31
C HIS A 52 2.00 6.54 -1.86
N LEU A 53 2.08 5.23 -1.86
CA LEU A 53 3.26 4.49 -1.44
C LEU A 53 3.53 3.34 -2.43
N HIS A 54 4.79 3.06 -2.74
CA HIS A 54 5.20 1.93 -3.57
C HIS A 54 5.78 0.81 -2.72
N SER A 55 4.99 -0.23 -2.49
CA SER A 55 5.39 -1.34 -1.62
C SER A 55 6.46 -2.26 -2.24
N THR A 56 6.58 -2.24 -3.57
CA THR A 56 7.57 -3.03 -4.31
C THR A 56 8.95 -2.38 -4.38
N PHE A 57 9.05 -1.10 -4.00
CA PHE A 57 10.31 -0.38 -3.97
C PHE A 57 10.94 -0.51 -2.58
N ASP A 58 12.25 -0.55 -2.53
CA ASP A 58 13.03 -0.62 -1.30
C ASP A 58 14.34 0.18 -1.46
N ASP A 59 15.21 0.09 -0.48
CA ASP A 59 16.51 0.78 -0.45
C ASP A 59 17.50 0.07 -1.38
N VAL A 60 17.29 0.17 -2.69
CA VAL A 60 18.17 -0.40 -3.72
C VAL A 60 19.37 0.51 -3.98
N GLN A 61 20.47 -0.09 -4.40
CA GLN A 61 21.71 0.65 -4.73
C GLN A 61 21.57 1.46 -6.04
N SER A 62 20.71 1.00 -6.95
CA SER A 62 20.52 1.65 -8.25
C SER A 62 19.14 1.30 -8.85
N ASN A 63 18.70 2.11 -9.80
CA ASN A 63 17.52 1.80 -10.61
C ASN A 63 17.70 0.51 -11.42
N ASP A 64 18.93 0.18 -11.82
CA ASP A 64 19.23 -1.05 -12.54
C ASP A 64 18.86 -2.29 -11.75
N GLU A 65 19.18 -2.30 -10.45
CA GLU A 65 18.79 -3.41 -9.58
C GLU A 65 17.27 -3.60 -9.56
N LEU A 66 16.52 -2.51 -9.40
CA LEU A 66 15.06 -2.56 -9.30
C LEU A 66 14.39 -2.98 -10.63
N PHE A 67 14.81 -2.40 -11.75
CA PHE A 67 14.08 -2.51 -13.01
C PHE A 67 14.61 -3.59 -13.95
N PHE A 68 15.87 -4.01 -13.83
CA PHE A 68 16.48 -4.97 -14.75
C PHE A 68 16.83 -6.31 -14.12
N HIS A 69 17.11 -6.35 -12.81
CA HIS A 69 17.63 -7.55 -12.15
C HIS A 69 16.66 -8.19 -11.18
N ARG A 70 15.53 -7.54 -10.91
CA ARG A 70 14.50 -8.07 -10.02
C ARG A 70 13.32 -8.61 -10.83
N ASP A 71 13.02 -9.88 -10.65
CA ASP A 71 11.82 -10.51 -11.20
C ASP A 71 10.60 -10.36 -10.29
N SER A 72 9.44 -10.87 -10.73
CA SER A 72 8.18 -10.79 -9.97
C SER A 72 8.21 -11.54 -8.65
N VAL A 73 8.96 -12.65 -8.58
CA VAL A 73 9.07 -13.46 -7.36
C VAL A 73 9.88 -12.71 -6.31
N MET A 74 11.05 -12.20 -6.69
CA MET A 74 11.87 -11.39 -5.78
C MET A 74 11.16 -10.12 -5.36
N SER A 75 10.45 -9.45 -6.28
CA SER A 75 9.61 -8.29 -5.96
C SER A 75 8.53 -8.62 -4.91
N ALA A 76 7.88 -9.78 -5.01
CA ALA A 76 6.88 -10.20 -4.04
C ALA A 76 7.52 -10.48 -2.66
N LEU A 77 8.67 -11.14 -2.61
CA LEU A 77 9.39 -11.42 -1.36
C LEU A 77 9.84 -10.13 -0.65
N VAL A 78 10.40 -9.18 -1.40
CA VAL A 78 10.78 -7.86 -0.87
C VAL A 78 9.55 -7.11 -0.36
N THR A 79 8.45 -7.14 -1.10
CA THR A 79 7.20 -6.51 -0.71
C THR A 79 6.72 -7.02 0.65
N THR A 80 6.81 -8.32 0.94
CA THR A 80 6.39 -8.85 2.24
C THR A 80 7.16 -8.24 3.41
N GLN A 81 8.45 -7.98 3.24
CA GLN A 81 9.26 -7.29 4.26
C GLN A 81 8.88 -5.81 4.38
N ASN A 82 8.66 -5.13 3.25
CA ASN A 82 8.28 -3.72 3.25
C ASN A 82 6.92 -3.50 3.93
N LEU A 83 5.94 -4.37 3.68
CA LEU A 83 4.63 -4.30 4.33
C LEU A 83 4.73 -4.33 5.86
N VAL A 84 5.63 -5.13 6.41
CA VAL A 84 5.88 -5.17 7.86
C VAL A 84 6.51 -3.86 8.35
N LYS A 85 7.47 -3.28 7.59
CA LYS A 85 8.07 -1.97 7.91
C LYS A 85 7.00 -0.86 7.90
N ILE A 86 6.15 -0.84 6.87
CA ILE A 86 5.04 0.12 6.72
C ILE A 86 4.08 0.01 7.92
N LEU A 87 3.66 -1.20 8.27
CA LEU A 87 2.77 -1.44 9.41
C LEU A 87 3.41 -0.98 10.73
N ARG A 88 4.70 -1.27 10.95
CA ARG A 88 5.46 -0.86 12.16
C ARG A 88 5.66 0.65 12.25
N SER A 89 5.60 1.39 11.14
CA SER A 89 5.63 2.86 11.16
C SER A 89 4.30 3.51 11.56
N GLY A 90 3.25 2.69 11.81
CA GLY A 90 1.93 3.17 12.19
C GLY A 90 0.96 3.37 11.02
N VAL A 91 1.37 3.05 9.80
CA VAL A 91 0.50 3.06 8.61
C VAL A 91 -0.32 1.78 8.58
N THR A 92 -1.62 1.89 8.75
CA THR A 92 -2.55 0.75 8.81
C THR A 92 -3.34 0.54 7.51
N SER A 93 -3.26 1.51 6.60
CA SER A 93 -3.87 1.42 5.27
C SER A 93 -3.04 2.24 4.28
N PHE A 94 -2.97 1.83 3.03
CA PHE A 94 -2.27 2.58 1.99
C PHE A 94 -2.82 2.32 0.60
N VAL A 95 -2.50 3.25 -0.31
CA VAL A 95 -2.71 3.10 -1.75
C VAL A 95 -1.36 2.90 -2.42
N ASP A 96 -1.19 1.74 -3.07
CA ASP A 96 -0.08 1.46 -3.96
C ASP A 96 -0.56 1.66 -5.41
N PRO A 97 -0.28 2.81 -6.02
CA PRO A 97 -0.89 3.14 -7.31
C PRO A 97 -0.44 2.24 -8.44
N ASP A 98 0.77 1.70 -8.36
CA ASP A 98 1.37 0.77 -9.31
C ASP A 98 2.46 -0.05 -8.62
N THR A 99 2.58 -1.30 -9.00
CA THR A 99 3.55 -2.24 -8.44
C THR A 99 4.46 -2.78 -9.53
N ALA A 100 5.73 -3.01 -9.19
CA ALA A 100 6.62 -3.71 -10.09
C ALA A 100 6.02 -5.07 -10.49
N HIS A 101 6.09 -5.41 -11.76
CA HIS A 101 5.52 -6.62 -12.36
C HIS A 101 4.00 -6.80 -12.18
N GLY A 102 3.28 -5.75 -11.76
CA GLY A 102 1.83 -5.80 -11.61
C GLY A 102 1.33 -6.75 -10.51
N ILE A 103 2.16 -7.03 -9.50
CA ILE A 103 1.85 -8.00 -8.43
C ILE A 103 0.87 -7.48 -7.38
N GLY A 104 0.53 -6.20 -7.39
CA GLY A 104 -0.28 -5.54 -6.37
C GLY A 104 -1.57 -6.27 -6.02
N PRO A 105 -2.42 -6.69 -6.98
CA PRO A 105 -3.63 -7.43 -6.66
C PRO A 105 -3.38 -8.75 -5.93
N ALA A 106 -2.31 -9.47 -6.26
CA ALA A 106 -1.94 -10.71 -5.57
C ALA A 106 -1.50 -10.43 -4.13
N ILE A 107 -0.71 -9.39 -3.92
CA ILE A 107 -0.26 -8.94 -2.59
C ILE A 107 -1.45 -8.52 -1.73
N ARG A 108 -2.35 -7.67 -2.26
CA ARG A 108 -3.58 -7.29 -1.55
C ARG A 108 -4.40 -8.50 -1.13
N ASN A 109 -4.65 -9.42 -2.05
CA ASN A 109 -5.41 -10.63 -1.78
C ASN A 109 -4.73 -11.53 -0.73
N ALA A 110 -3.40 -11.60 -0.74
CA ALA A 110 -2.63 -12.34 0.27
C ALA A 110 -2.73 -11.69 1.67
N ILE A 111 -2.76 -10.37 1.76
CA ILE A 111 -3.03 -9.65 3.01
C ILE A 111 -4.45 -9.95 3.50
N GLU A 112 -5.44 -9.81 2.64
CA GLU A 112 -6.86 -10.05 2.97
C GLU A 112 -7.12 -11.50 3.41
N ALA A 113 -6.43 -12.46 2.80
CA ALA A 113 -6.50 -13.87 3.16
C ALA A 113 -5.67 -14.24 4.41
N GLY A 114 -4.91 -13.31 4.99
CA GLY A 114 -4.03 -13.57 6.14
C GLY A 114 -2.81 -14.43 5.81
N VAL A 115 -2.46 -14.59 4.54
CA VAL A 115 -1.26 -15.34 4.09
C VAL A 115 0.01 -14.56 4.41
N ILE A 116 -0.03 -13.23 4.29
CA ILE A 116 1.05 -12.32 4.65
C ILE A 116 0.55 -11.22 5.56
N GLN A 117 1.44 -10.70 6.41
CA GLN A 117 1.14 -9.58 7.28
C GLN A 117 1.37 -8.25 6.58
N GLY A 118 0.43 -7.32 6.69
CA GLY A 118 0.57 -5.98 6.13
C GLY A 118 -0.62 -5.08 6.45
N PRO A 119 -0.51 -3.77 6.15
CA PRO A 119 -1.64 -2.85 6.22
C PRO A 119 -2.71 -3.19 5.18
N ARG A 120 -3.94 -2.69 5.36
CA ARG A 120 -4.96 -2.77 4.30
C ARG A 120 -4.47 -2.02 3.06
N MET A 121 -4.61 -2.65 1.90
CA MET A 121 -4.05 -2.16 0.65
C MET A 121 -5.13 -1.93 -0.39
N LYS A 122 -5.05 -0.80 -1.08
CA LYS A 122 -5.67 -0.57 -2.38
C LYS A 122 -4.57 -0.43 -3.43
N THR A 123 -4.76 -1.02 -4.61
CA THR A 123 -3.66 -1.15 -5.55
C THR A 123 -4.05 -0.96 -7.02
N GLY A 124 -3.12 -0.38 -7.78
CA GLY A 124 -3.08 -0.55 -9.24
C GLY A 124 -2.37 -1.85 -9.63
N VAL A 125 -2.11 -2.00 -10.91
CA VAL A 125 -1.32 -3.11 -11.46
C VAL A 125 0.06 -2.56 -11.84
N GLN A 126 0.14 -1.90 -12.99
CA GLN A 126 1.33 -1.18 -13.46
C GLN A 126 0.92 0.23 -13.90
N ALA A 127 1.86 1.14 -13.93
CA ALA A 127 1.61 2.46 -14.48
C ALA A 127 1.35 2.38 -16.01
N LEU A 128 0.44 3.21 -16.51
CA LEU A 128 0.31 3.50 -17.93
C LEU A 128 1.05 4.79 -18.23
N LEU A 129 2.01 4.76 -19.12
CA LEU A 129 2.81 5.92 -19.50
C LEU A 129 3.04 5.97 -21.01
N THR A 130 3.30 7.14 -21.53
CA THR A 130 3.74 7.29 -22.92
C THR A 130 5.23 6.92 -23.04
N ALA A 131 5.71 6.73 -24.26
CA ALA A 131 7.12 6.42 -24.52
C ALA A 131 8.11 7.46 -23.93
N VAL A 132 7.65 8.68 -23.68
CA VAL A 132 8.44 9.77 -23.08
C VAL A 132 7.90 10.23 -21.74
N GLY A 133 6.85 9.60 -21.21
CA GLY A 133 6.20 9.97 -19.95
C GLY A 133 6.77 9.22 -18.76
N GLY A 134 6.66 9.83 -17.57
CA GLY A 134 7.11 9.26 -16.32
C GLY A 134 8.63 9.10 -16.20
N THR A 135 9.08 8.69 -15.03
CA THR A 135 10.51 8.46 -14.75
C THR A 135 11.14 7.42 -15.67
N ALA A 136 10.37 6.41 -16.05
CA ALA A 136 10.86 5.33 -16.91
C ALA A 136 10.96 5.70 -18.39
N GLY A 137 10.23 6.74 -18.83
CA GLY A 137 10.09 7.01 -20.26
C GLY A 137 11.39 7.40 -20.96
N HIS A 138 12.24 8.19 -20.33
CA HIS A 138 13.50 8.63 -20.94
C HIS A 138 14.76 8.22 -20.17
N LEU A 139 14.60 7.75 -18.94
CA LEU A 139 15.74 7.34 -18.10
C LEU A 139 16.03 5.85 -18.19
N ILE A 140 15.08 5.04 -18.66
CA ILE A 140 15.18 3.58 -18.68
C ILE A 140 14.88 3.08 -20.09
N PRO A 141 15.73 2.24 -20.67
CA PRO A 141 15.43 1.59 -21.97
C PRO A 141 14.12 0.77 -21.91
N ASP A 142 13.44 0.62 -23.05
CA ASP A 142 12.13 -0.05 -23.14
C ASP A 142 12.09 -1.41 -22.44
N LYS A 143 13.17 -2.20 -22.50
CA LYS A 143 13.21 -3.49 -21.82
C LYS A 143 13.15 -3.38 -20.28
N GLY A 144 13.60 -2.27 -19.70
CA GLY A 144 13.53 -2.00 -18.26
C GLY A 144 12.15 -1.54 -17.81
N THR A 145 11.31 -1.09 -18.73
CA THR A 145 9.93 -0.69 -18.43
C THR A 145 9.00 -1.90 -18.28
N VAL A 146 9.33 -3.06 -18.83
CA VAL A 146 8.48 -4.26 -18.86
C VAL A 146 7.99 -4.66 -17.47
N GLY A 147 8.85 -4.59 -16.47
CA GLY A 147 8.46 -4.89 -15.08
C GLY A 147 7.76 -3.74 -14.37
N TYR A 148 7.98 -2.51 -14.81
CA TYR A 148 7.53 -1.30 -14.12
C TYR A 148 6.21 -0.75 -14.68
N ALA A 149 6.09 -0.63 -16.00
CA ALA A 149 4.99 0.09 -16.63
C ALA A 149 4.57 -0.51 -17.96
N GLN A 150 3.40 -0.09 -18.44
CA GLN A 150 2.94 -0.34 -19.78
C GLN A 150 3.05 0.95 -20.60
N ILE A 151 3.83 0.91 -21.68
CA ILE A 151 3.92 2.04 -22.59
C ILE A 151 2.66 2.04 -23.48
N VAL A 152 1.96 3.16 -23.50
CA VAL A 152 0.73 3.40 -24.26
C VAL A 152 0.87 4.69 -25.03
N ASN A 153 0.73 4.62 -26.36
CA ASN A 153 0.94 5.75 -27.26
C ASN A 153 -0.33 6.12 -28.04
N SER A 154 -1.44 5.41 -27.80
CA SER A 154 -2.72 5.67 -28.45
C SER A 154 -3.89 5.51 -27.45
N VAL A 155 -5.03 6.10 -27.78
CA VAL A 155 -6.26 5.97 -26.99
C VAL A 155 -6.70 4.50 -26.91
N ASP A 156 -6.59 3.76 -27.99
CA ASP A 156 -6.97 2.35 -28.03
C ASP A 156 -6.11 1.49 -27.09
N GLU A 157 -4.80 1.76 -27.04
CA GLU A 157 -3.90 1.09 -26.10
C GLU A 157 -4.23 1.42 -24.64
N VAL A 158 -4.54 2.70 -24.32
CA VAL A 158 -4.98 3.08 -22.99
C VAL A 158 -6.26 2.34 -22.60
N ILE A 159 -7.25 2.28 -23.48
CA ILE A 159 -8.50 1.56 -23.26
C ILE A 159 -8.22 0.07 -23.04
N MET A 160 -7.41 -0.55 -23.89
CA MET A 160 -7.06 -1.95 -23.82
C MET A 160 -6.39 -2.29 -22.46
N TRP A 161 -5.34 -1.54 -22.10
CA TRP A 161 -4.62 -1.79 -20.86
C TRP A 161 -5.43 -1.48 -19.62
N THR A 162 -6.25 -0.43 -19.61
CA THR A 162 -7.19 -0.13 -18.54
C THR A 162 -8.12 -1.32 -18.30
N ARG A 163 -8.73 -1.87 -19.35
CA ARG A 163 -9.60 -3.05 -19.24
C ARG A 163 -8.85 -4.29 -18.72
N ARG A 164 -7.60 -4.47 -19.12
CA ARG A 164 -6.75 -5.56 -18.61
C ARG A 164 -6.45 -5.38 -17.12
N HIS A 165 -6.08 -4.18 -16.69
CA HIS A 165 -5.83 -3.90 -15.29
C HIS A 165 -7.07 -4.11 -14.42
N ILE A 166 -8.25 -3.69 -14.89
CA ILE A 166 -9.53 -3.99 -14.21
C ILE A 166 -9.74 -5.52 -14.11
N LYS A 167 -9.51 -6.24 -15.19
CA LYS A 167 -9.61 -7.71 -15.19
C LYS A 167 -8.65 -8.37 -14.19
N TYR A 168 -7.46 -7.81 -14.00
CA TYR A 168 -6.47 -8.30 -13.05
C TYR A 168 -6.76 -7.88 -11.61
N GLY A 169 -7.80 -7.10 -11.37
CA GLY A 169 -8.25 -6.73 -10.05
C GLY A 169 -7.69 -5.41 -9.53
N ALA A 170 -7.32 -4.48 -10.42
CA ALA A 170 -6.93 -3.14 -10.03
C ALA A 170 -8.05 -2.41 -9.30
N ASP A 171 -7.75 -1.76 -8.18
CA ASP A 171 -8.62 -0.79 -7.52
C ASP A 171 -8.48 0.61 -8.16
N TRP A 172 -7.30 0.88 -8.78
CA TRP A 172 -6.92 2.16 -9.35
C TRP A 172 -6.19 1.98 -10.68
N ILE A 173 -6.27 2.99 -11.54
CA ILE A 173 -5.46 3.08 -12.76
C ILE A 173 -4.48 4.24 -12.60
N LYS A 174 -3.19 3.92 -12.61
CA LYS A 174 -2.11 4.91 -12.56
C LYS A 174 -1.79 5.39 -13.96
N LEU A 175 -1.81 6.69 -14.13
CA LEU A 175 -1.42 7.37 -15.37
C LEU A 175 -0.25 8.31 -15.11
N HIS A 176 0.74 8.30 -15.99
CA HIS A 176 1.75 9.35 -16.09
C HIS A 176 1.41 10.23 -17.29
N ALA A 177 0.68 11.31 -17.05
CA ALA A 177 0.18 12.19 -18.11
C ALA A 177 1.26 13.13 -18.66
N THR A 178 2.32 13.37 -17.89
CA THR A 178 3.46 14.22 -18.27
C THR A 178 4.77 13.50 -17.96
N GLY A 179 5.87 13.93 -18.59
CA GLY A 179 7.21 13.48 -18.21
C GLY A 179 7.50 13.89 -16.75
N SER A 180 8.25 13.08 -16.02
CA SER A 180 8.86 13.51 -14.77
C SER A 180 10.21 14.18 -15.04
N LEU A 181 10.50 15.21 -14.29
CA LEU A 181 11.78 15.92 -14.34
C LEU A 181 12.91 15.08 -13.76
#